data_11163026af96551dc8e914a2ffcb5b94
#
_entry.id   11163026af96551dc8e914a2ffcb5b94
#
_cell.length_a   1.000
_cell.length_b   1.000
_cell.length_c   1.000
_cell.angle_alpha   90.00
_cell.angle_beta   90.00
_cell.angle_gamma   90.00
#
_symmetry.space_group_name_H-M   'P 1'
#
loop_
_entity.id
_entity.type
_entity.pdbx_description
1 polymer ?
#
loop_
_entity_poly.entity_id
_entity_poly.type
_entity_poly.pdbx_seq_one_letter_code
_entity_poly.pdbx_strand_id
1 'polypeptide(L)'
;MKKTISILLCVLLLLAVISAAAFVMSQRAAVYQPAETPLPALSAPQTEPTAQTEATPEPTPEPTPEPTPEPTPEPQPEFFTFHYIGDLTLTNHQHSTDFAKRMDGDFSYPFANVRHFFADDEYTIGNLECSFSDRNLYSEKTFAFRAPTEYANILLEGGVDFVTTANNHTDDFFEAGKQDTWETLEAYHIPYGKNDEAQTVTTPHGLRLGIYCTFSSAYGDFRPDLDKALAAIEQLKNDGADYIICAFHWGIELHVRPEQSAVDIAHACIDAGADMIYGSHPHCLQPVEEYHGGLILYSMGNFCFGGHTEPSDPDTAIVEVTMKRDVDGTVTHDGYRLIPCCVSSRPVLEDYWGYMYNDYRPTPYVEGTEAYDRALSKIDGSYTGGNSEADYSSWHESHG
;
A
#
# COMPACT_ATOMS: atom_id res chain seq x y z
N MET A 1 21.29 11.90 -50.74
CA MET A 1 20.82 10.52 -50.94
C MET A 1 20.90 9.64 -49.67
N LYS A 2 22.04 9.47 -48.97
CA LYS A 2 22.12 8.57 -47.79
C LYS A 2 21.19 8.97 -46.65
N LYS A 3 21.05 10.28 -46.31
CA LYS A 3 20.15 10.75 -45.23
C LYS A 3 18.65 10.53 -45.53
N THR A 4 18.26 10.67 -46.80
CA THR A 4 16.85 10.50 -47.24
C THR A 4 16.43 9.02 -47.17
N ILE A 5 17.35 8.10 -47.50
CA ILE A 5 17.11 6.64 -47.40
C ILE A 5 16.97 6.20 -45.92
N SER A 6 17.77 6.78 -45.02
CA SER A 6 17.70 6.47 -43.57
C SER A 6 16.38 6.89 -42.96
N ILE A 7 15.85 8.08 -43.30
CA ILE A 7 14.56 8.56 -42.81
C ILE A 7 13.42 7.71 -43.36
N LEU A 8 13.47 7.29 -44.62
CA LEU A 8 12.45 6.44 -45.22
C LEU A 8 12.42 5.05 -44.56
N LEU A 9 13.58 4.52 -44.20
CA LEU A 9 13.68 3.20 -43.49
C LEU A 9 13.10 3.30 -42.07
N CYS A 10 13.35 4.38 -41.34
CA CYS A 10 12.78 4.58 -39.98
C CYS A 10 11.25 4.74 -40.03
N VAL A 11 10.70 5.46 -41.06
CA VAL A 11 9.24 5.60 -41.21
C VAL A 11 8.59 4.27 -41.53
N LEU A 12 9.21 3.45 -42.39
CA LEU A 12 8.68 2.11 -42.74
C LEU A 12 8.73 1.15 -41.53
N LEU A 13 9.76 1.21 -40.68
CA LEU A 13 9.84 0.46 -39.45
C LEU A 13 8.75 0.88 -38.45
N LEU A 14 8.52 2.18 -38.30
CA LEU A 14 7.48 2.72 -37.41
C LEU A 14 6.08 2.25 -37.85
N LEU A 15 5.79 2.29 -39.15
CA LEU A 15 4.53 1.81 -39.71
C LEU A 15 4.34 0.31 -39.54
N ALA A 16 5.41 -0.48 -39.63
CA ALA A 16 5.35 -1.91 -39.37
C ALA A 16 5.04 -2.25 -37.91
N VAL A 17 5.61 -1.50 -36.97
CA VAL A 17 5.33 -1.65 -35.52
C VAL A 17 3.89 -1.29 -35.19
N ILE A 18 3.37 -0.18 -35.73
CA ILE A 18 1.97 0.24 -35.54
C ILE A 18 0.99 -0.81 -36.12
N SER A 19 1.30 -1.38 -37.28
CA SER A 19 0.47 -2.41 -37.91
C SER A 19 0.47 -3.72 -37.11
N ALA A 20 1.61 -4.08 -36.51
CA ALA A 20 1.71 -5.27 -35.65
C ALA A 20 0.92 -5.09 -34.35
N ALA A 21 1.00 -3.91 -33.73
CA ALA A 21 0.23 -3.57 -32.53
C ALA A 21 -1.29 -3.59 -32.79
N ALA A 22 -1.74 -3.01 -33.91
CA ALA A 22 -3.15 -3.03 -34.31
C ALA A 22 -3.65 -4.46 -34.59
N PHE A 23 -2.82 -5.35 -35.16
CA PHE A 23 -3.16 -6.74 -35.39
C PHE A 23 -3.30 -7.52 -34.07
N VAL A 24 -2.40 -7.30 -33.10
CA VAL A 24 -2.49 -7.94 -31.78
C VAL A 24 -3.72 -7.46 -31.01
N MET A 25 -4.07 -6.19 -31.08
CA MET A 25 -5.29 -5.65 -30.46
C MET A 25 -6.56 -6.23 -31.13
N SER A 26 -6.58 -6.40 -32.45
CA SER A 26 -7.71 -7.00 -33.14
C SER A 26 -7.92 -8.49 -32.78
N GLN A 27 -6.85 -9.23 -32.56
CA GLN A 27 -6.92 -10.62 -32.10
C GLN A 27 -7.42 -10.75 -30.65
N ARG A 28 -7.09 -9.79 -29.78
CA ARG A 28 -7.59 -9.76 -28.38
C ARG A 28 -9.08 -9.41 -28.30
N ALA A 29 -9.59 -8.56 -29.17
CA ALA A 29 -11.01 -8.22 -29.25
C ALA A 29 -11.89 -9.39 -29.76
N ALA A 30 -11.32 -10.36 -30.46
CA ALA A 30 -12.05 -11.51 -31.01
C ALA A 30 -12.24 -12.68 -30.02
N VAL A 31 -11.61 -12.63 -28.84
CA VAL A 31 -11.64 -13.73 -27.84
C VAL A 31 -12.70 -13.53 -26.75
N TYR A 32 -13.32 -12.35 -26.65
CA TYR A 32 -14.34 -12.08 -25.64
C TYR A 32 -15.70 -11.81 -26.28
N GLN A 33 -16.44 -12.88 -26.68
CA GLN A 33 -17.87 -12.85 -26.81
C GLN A 33 -18.48 -13.82 -25.78
N PRO A 34 -19.37 -13.32 -24.89
CA PRO A 34 -20.13 -14.21 -24.01
C PRO A 34 -21.05 -15.07 -24.85
N ALA A 35 -20.99 -16.37 -24.63
CA ALA A 35 -21.90 -17.33 -25.29
C ALA A 35 -23.31 -17.12 -24.71
N GLU A 36 -24.20 -16.54 -25.50
CA GLU A 36 -25.62 -16.60 -25.26
C GLU A 36 -26.12 -18.02 -25.55
N THR A 37 -26.47 -18.75 -24.51
CA THR A 37 -27.12 -20.04 -24.62
C THR A 37 -28.61 -19.80 -24.86
N PRO A 38 -29.21 -20.24 -26.00
CA PRO A 38 -30.65 -20.08 -26.19
C PRO A 38 -31.39 -21.06 -25.28
N LEU A 39 -32.35 -20.55 -24.51
CA LEU A 39 -33.32 -21.35 -23.80
C LEU A 39 -34.20 -22.13 -24.79
N PRO A 40 -34.50 -23.42 -24.54
CA PRO A 40 -35.35 -24.19 -25.42
C PRO A 40 -36.80 -23.67 -25.40
N ALA A 41 -37.35 -23.42 -26.58
CA ALA A 41 -38.73 -23.05 -26.78
C ALA A 41 -39.65 -24.23 -26.38
N LEU A 42 -40.52 -24.01 -25.42
CA LEU A 42 -41.61 -24.88 -25.07
C LEU A 42 -42.66 -24.83 -26.17
N SER A 43 -42.82 -25.95 -26.87
CA SER A 43 -43.87 -26.17 -27.87
C SER A 43 -45.25 -26.23 -27.17
N ALA A 44 -46.18 -25.42 -27.62
CA ALA A 44 -47.57 -25.47 -27.18
C ALA A 44 -48.26 -26.77 -27.75
N PRO A 45 -49.07 -27.45 -26.97
CA PRO A 45 -49.88 -28.58 -27.50
C PRO A 45 -51.08 -28.06 -28.27
N GLN A 46 -51.32 -28.67 -29.43
CA GLN A 46 -52.55 -28.49 -30.26
C GLN A 46 -53.73 -29.06 -29.53
N THR A 47 -54.81 -28.29 -29.41
CA THR A 47 -56.10 -28.73 -28.92
C THR A 47 -57.03 -29.17 -30.09
N GLU A 48 -57.46 -30.42 -30.08
CA GLU A 48 -58.63 -30.85 -30.82
C GLU A 48 -59.94 -30.45 -30.16
N PRO A 49 -61.01 -30.17 -30.85
CA PRO A 49 -62.29 -29.70 -30.29
C PRO A 49 -63.14 -30.88 -29.80
N THR A 50 -63.51 -30.85 -28.55
CA THR A 50 -64.54 -31.76 -27.98
C THR A 50 -65.66 -30.97 -27.34
N ALA A 51 -66.84 -31.41 -27.67
CA ALA A 51 -68.22 -31.13 -27.35
C ALA A 51 -68.58 -30.36 -26.11
N GLN A 52 -69.49 -29.42 -26.27
CA GLN A 52 -70.20 -28.65 -25.23
C GLN A 52 -70.97 -29.57 -24.28
N THR A 53 -70.69 -29.39 -22.99
CA THR A 53 -71.57 -29.82 -21.90
C THR A 53 -71.87 -28.60 -21.02
N GLU A 54 -73.19 -28.46 -20.69
CA GLU A 54 -73.70 -27.33 -19.88
C GLU A 54 -73.01 -27.21 -18.56
N ALA A 55 -72.56 -25.97 -18.25
CA ALA A 55 -71.86 -25.65 -17.03
C ALA A 55 -72.80 -25.32 -15.90
N THR A 56 -72.67 -26.04 -14.79
CA THR A 56 -73.11 -25.62 -13.46
C THR A 56 -72.27 -24.45 -12.99
N PRO A 57 -72.81 -23.41 -12.36
CA PRO A 57 -72.01 -22.26 -11.89
C PRO A 57 -71.01 -22.69 -10.79
N GLU A 58 -69.77 -22.53 -11.07
CA GLU A 58 -68.67 -22.72 -10.14
C GLU A 58 -68.68 -21.59 -9.07
N PRO A 59 -68.40 -21.89 -7.79
CA PRO A 59 -68.29 -20.85 -6.76
C PRO A 59 -67.14 -19.92 -7.06
N THR A 60 -67.36 -18.62 -6.96
CA THR A 60 -66.35 -17.57 -7.11
C THR A 60 -65.19 -17.87 -6.17
N PRO A 61 -63.92 -17.96 -6.68
CA PRO A 61 -62.78 -18.17 -5.81
C PRO A 61 -62.63 -17.00 -4.84
N GLU A 62 -62.45 -17.32 -3.56
CA GLU A 62 -62.05 -16.35 -2.57
C GLU A 62 -60.74 -15.69 -3.03
N PRO A 63 -60.56 -14.36 -2.82
CA PRO A 63 -59.35 -13.69 -3.18
C PRO A 63 -58.16 -14.30 -2.40
N THR A 64 -57.19 -14.84 -3.11
CA THR A 64 -55.90 -15.28 -2.53
C THR A 64 -55.30 -14.08 -1.81
N PRO A 65 -54.95 -14.18 -0.51
CA PRO A 65 -54.33 -13.08 0.18
C PRO A 65 -53.06 -12.67 -0.55
N GLU A 66 -52.89 -11.37 -0.80
CA GLU A 66 -51.64 -10.84 -1.35
C GLU A 66 -50.50 -11.25 -0.43
N PRO A 67 -49.34 -11.69 -0.98
CA PRO A 67 -48.20 -12.03 -0.15
C PRO A 67 -47.78 -10.81 0.65
N THR A 68 -47.74 -10.97 1.97
CA THR A 68 -47.18 -9.96 2.87
C THR A 68 -45.74 -9.68 2.39
N PRO A 69 -45.37 -8.40 2.14
CA PRO A 69 -44.01 -8.09 1.73
C PRO A 69 -43.03 -8.63 2.78
N GLU A 70 -42.00 -9.35 2.32
CA GLU A 70 -40.93 -9.75 3.21
C GLU A 70 -40.30 -8.52 3.86
N PRO A 71 -40.00 -8.56 5.16
CA PRO A 71 -39.41 -7.40 5.83
C PRO A 71 -38.08 -7.07 5.13
N THR A 72 -37.88 -5.82 4.76
CA THR A 72 -36.59 -5.33 4.25
C THR A 72 -35.53 -5.62 5.32
N PRO A 73 -34.42 -6.27 4.97
CA PRO A 73 -33.36 -6.54 5.93
C PRO A 73 -32.87 -5.23 6.57
N GLU A 74 -32.67 -5.26 7.88
CA GLU A 74 -32.11 -4.10 8.59
C GLU A 74 -30.71 -3.80 8.05
N PRO A 75 -30.34 -2.52 7.87
CA PRO A 75 -29.00 -2.15 7.49
C PRO A 75 -27.97 -2.79 8.43
N GLN A 76 -26.89 -3.30 7.87
CA GLN A 76 -25.80 -3.90 8.62
C GLN A 76 -24.54 -3.04 8.43
N PRO A 77 -23.60 -3.02 9.40
CA PRO A 77 -22.31 -2.38 9.21
C PRO A 77 -21.51 -3.07 8.10
N GLU A 78 -20.66 -2.30 7.44
CA GLU A 78 -19.76 -2.80 6.41
C GLU A 78 -18.32 -2.89 6.98
N PHE A 79 -17.56 -3.87 6.52
CA PHE A 79 -16.19 -4.09 6.95
C PHE A 79 -15.25 -4.07 5.76
N PHE A 80 -14.07 -3.46 5.94
CA PHE A 80 -13.02 -3.31 4.94
C PHE A 80 -11.68 -3.67 5.55
N THR A 81 -10.78 -4.20 4.76
CA THR A 81 -9.42 -4.54 5.22
C THR A 81 -8.43 -3.52 4.66
N PHE A 82 -7.66 -2.91 5.53
CA PHE A 82 -6.58 -2.00 5.17
C PHE A 82 -5.25 -2.59 5.58
N HIS A 83 -4.20 -2.35 4.77
CA HIS A 83 -2.85 -2.78 5.10
C HIS A 83 -1.91 -1.58 5.21
N TYR A 84 -1.05 -1.64 6.21
CA TYR A 84 0.05 -0.69 6.41
C TYR A 84 1.36 -1.46 6.39
N ILE A 85 2.29 -1.00 5.58
CA ILE A 85 3.60 -1.63 5.38
C ILE A 85 4.72 -0.62 5.65
N GLY A 86 5.95 -1.09 5.85
CA GLY A 86 7.09 -0.26 6.14
C GLY A 86 7.71 0.43 4.91
N ASP A 87 8.95 0.84 5.04
CA ASP A 87 9.67 1.66 4.07
C ASP A 87 9.95 0.92 2.76
N LEU A 88 9.61 1.58 1.65
CA LEU A 88 9.76 1.11 0.28
C LEU A 88 10.93 1.85 -0.38
N THR A 89 12.15 1.33 -0.23
CA THR A 89 13.34 1.82 -0.91
C THR A 89 13.62 0.93 -2.12
N LEU A 90 12.95 1.22 -3.25
CA LEU A 90 12.86 0.36 -4.44
C LEU A 90 14.11 0.42 -5.34
N THR A 91 15.27 0.63 -4.74
CA THR A 91 16.56 0.72 -5.46
C THR A 91 17.71 0.52 -4.49
N ASN A 92 18.90 0.22 -5.01
CA ASN A 92 20.10 0.33 -4.19
C ASN A 92 20.63 1.77 -4.18
N HIS A 93 21.53 2.08 -3.24
CA HIS A 93 22.28 3.32 -3.31
C HIS A 93 23.12 3.38 -4.61
N GLN A 94 23.49 4.57 -5.03
CA GLN A 94 23.94 4.94 -6.39
C GLN A 94 25.05 4.09 -7.07
N HIS A 95 25.71 3.20 -6.38
CA HIS A 95 26.81 2.38 -6.94
C HIS A 95 26.49 0.88 -6.99
N SER A 96 25.34 0.45 -6.53
CA SER A 96 24.90 -0.94 -6.58
C SER A 96 23.79 -1.13 -7.61
N THR A 97 23.76 -2.32 -8.22
CA THR A 97 22.73 -2.74 -9.17
C THR A 97 22.12 -4.09 -8.78
N ASP A 98 22.26 -4.48 -7.50
CA ASP A 98 21.83 -5.80 -7.05
C ASP A 98 20.31 -5.95 -7.06
N PHE A 99 19.59 -4.91 -6.64
CA PHE A 99 18.12 -4.86 -6.70
C PHE A 99 17.60 -5.09 -8.12
N ALA A 100 18.09 -4.30 -9.08
CA ALA A 100 17.71 -4.43 -10.48
C ALA A 100 18.05 -5.81 -11.07
N LYS A 101 19.21 -6.37 -10.72
CA LYS A 101 19.64 -7.70 -11.18
C LYS A 101 18.76 -8.82 -10.64
N ARG A 102 18.30 -8.71 -9.39
CA ARG A 102 17.44 -9.73 -8.77
C ARG A 102 16.03 -9.66 -9.31
N MET A 103 15.52 -8.46 -9.50
CA MET A 103 14.22 -8.23 -10.11
C MET A 103 14.18 -8.70 -11.57
N ASP A 104 15.29 -8.52 -12.31
CA ASP A 104 15.48 -8.94 -13.71
C ASP A 104 14.32 -8.52 -14.64
N GLY A 105 13.75 -7.33 -14.38
CA GLY A 105 12.61 -6.79 -15.12
C GLY A 105 11.24 -7.33 -14.71
N ASP A 106 11.16 -8.19 -13.71
CA ASP A 106 9.90 -8.66 -13.13
C ASP A 106 9.47 -7.75 -11.97
N PHE A 107 8.61 -6.78 -12.26
CA PHE A 107 8.13 -5.83 -11.25
C PHE A 107 7.28 -6.46 -10.14
N SER A 108 6.77 -7.69 -10.33
CA SER A 108 6.06 -8.43 -9.29
C SER A 108 7.01 -9.08 -8.28
N TYR A 109 8.30 -9.24 -8.63
CA TYR A 109 9.30 -9.93 -7.83
C TYR A 109 9.41 -9.45 -6.38
N PRO A 110 9.47 -8.11 -6.09
CA PRO A 110 9.63 -7.65 -4.71
C PRO A 110 8.47 -8.04 -3.79
N PHE A 111 7.25 -8.13 -4.31
CA PHE A 111 6.06 -8.44 -3.54
C PHE A 111 5.59 -9.89 -3.67
N ALA A 112 6.34 -10.75 -4.36
CA ALA A 112 5.91 -12.11 -4.71
C ALA A 112 5.44 -12.96 -3.52
N ASN A 113 6.02 -12.77 -2.34
CA ASN A 113 5.68 -13.56 -1.15
C ASN A 113 4.59 -12.94 -0.27
N VAL A 114 4.19 -11.69 -0.54
CA VAL A 114 3.22 -10.94 0.29
C VAL A 114 2.02 -10.42 -0.49
N ARG A 115 2.07 -10.39 -1.84
CA ARG A 115 1.02 -9.86 -2.72
C ARG A 115 -0.38 -10.40 -2.42
N HIS A 116 -0.46 -11.65 -1.97
CA HIS A 116 -1.75 -12.30 -1.68
C HIS A 116 -2.48 -11.68 -0.48
N PHE A 117 -1.81 -10.93 0.41
CA PHE A 117 -2.47 -10.18 1.47
C PHE A 117 -3.22 -8.96 0.92
N PHE A 118 -2.71 -8.36 -0.16
CA PHE A 118 -3.21 -7.12 -0.74
C PHE A 118 -4.16 -7.35 -1.93
N ALA A 119 -4.48 -8.61 -2.26
CA ALA A 119 -5.23 -8.94 -3.48
C ALA A 119 -6.71 -8.55 -3.42
N ASP A 120 -7.30 -8.65 -2.24
CA ASP A 120 -8.73 -8.44 -1.98
C ASP A 120 -8.95 -7.43 -0.84
N ASP A 121 -7.96 -6.57 -0.57
CA ASP A 121 -8.09 -5.52 0.44
C ASP A 121 -8.75 -4.25 -0.12
N GLU A 122 -9.07 -3.33 0.77
CA GLU A 122 -9.60 -2.03 0.40
C GLU A 122 -8.50 -1.05 0.02
N TYR A 123 -7.39 -1.06 0.79
CA TYR A 123 -6.34 -0.06 0.61
C TYR A 123 -5.03 -0.45 1.30
N THR A 124 -3.93 -0.42 0.57
CA THR A 124 -2.57 -0.62 1.11
C THR A 124 -1.76 0.67 1.08
N ILE A 125 -1.20 1.04 2.23
CA ILE A 125 -0.42 2.28 2.43
C ILE A 125 1.04 1.95 2.78
N GLY A 126 2.00 2.63 2.12
CA GLY A 126 3.44 2.51 2.38
C GLY A 126 4.18 3.84 2.34
N ASN A 127 5.44 3.86 2.77
CA ASN A 127 6.33 5.02 2.64
C ASN A 127 7.30 4.80 1.48
N LEU A 128 7.21 5.60 0.41
CA LEU A 128 8.14 5.57 -0.72
C LEU A 128 9.41 6.36 -0.37
N GLU A 129 10.44 5.65 0.03
CA GLU A 129 11.69 6.23 0.51
C GLU A 129 12.79 6.19 -0.55
N CYS A 130 12.44 6.61 -1.77
CA CYS A 130 13.36 6.82 -2.88
C CYS A 130 12.74 7.77 -3.90
N SER A 131 13.58 8.36 -4.74
CA SER A 131 13.11 9.18 -5.86
C SER A 131 12.93 8.33 -7.12
N PHE A 132 11.85 8.53 -7.86
CA PHE A 132 11.68 8.02 -9.23
C PHE A 132 12.16 9.07 -10.22
N SER A 133 13.27 8.80 -10.92
CA SER A 133 13.79 9.72 -11.95
C SER A 133 14.71 9.00 -12.92
N ASP A 134 14.54 9.27 -14.21
CA ASP A 134 15.42 8.76 -15.27
C ASP A 134 16.53 9.75 -15.63
N ARG A 135 16.57 10.91 -14.95
CA ARG A 135 17.60 11.93 -15.19
C ARG A 135 18.95 11.45 -14.67
N ASN A 136 20.00 11.81 -15.37
CA ASN A 136 21.36 11.59 -14.89
C ASN A 136 21.75 12.71 -13.89
N LEU A 137 21.03 12.73 -12.75
CA LEU A 137 21.33 13.59 -11.63
C LEU A 137 22.36 12.93 -10.73
N TYR A 138 23.17 13.72 -10.08
CA TYR A 138 24.18 13.24 -9.15
C TYR A 138 24.00 13.93 -7.79
N SER A 139 23.85 13.14 -6.75
CA SER A 139 23.86 13.61 -5.36
C SER A 139 25.16 13.16 -4.69
N GLU A 140 25.78 14.07 -3.92
CA GLU A 140 26.98 13.76 -3.14
C GLU A 140 26.66 13.12 -1.77
N LYS A 141 25.38 12.81 -1.50
CA LYS A 141 25.00 12.12 -0.27
C LYS A 141 25.53 10.68 -0.26
N THR A 142 25.94 10.21 0.93
CA THR A 142 26.38 8.81 1.14
C THR A 142 25.29 7.82 0.77
N PHE A 143 24.07 8.10 1.21
CA PHE A 143 22.87 7.32 0.87
C PHE A 143 21.92 8.21 0.06
N ALA A 144 21.86 7.98 -1.23
CA ALA A 144 20.94 8.62 -2.14
C ALA A 144 20.27 7.55 -3.00
N PHE A 145 18.92 7.53 -3.00
CA PHE A 145 18.13 6.47 -3.60
C PHE A 145 17.35 6.99 -4.80
N ARG A 146 17.72 6.50 -6.00
CA ARG A 146 17.05 6.82 -7.25
C ARG A 146 16.72 5.56 -8.02
N ALA A 147 15.44 5.32 -8.21
CA ALA A 147 14.92 4.28 -9.06
C ALA A 147 14.51 4.83 -10.44
N PRO A 148 14.58 4.04 -11.51
CA PRO A 148 13.94 4.37 -12.78
C PRO A 148 12.44 4.64 -12.61
N THR A 149 11.88 5.54 -13.43
CA THR A 149 10.44 5.87 -13.38
C THR A 149 9.54 4.65 -13.60
N GLU A 150 9.98 3.68 -14.41
CA GLU A 150 9.27 2.42 -14.65
C GLU A 150 9.10 1.55 -13.39
N TYR A 151 9.87 1.80 -12.30
CA TYR A 151 9.73 1.06 -11.04
C TYR A 151 8.44 1.39 -10.27
N ALA A 152 7.68 2.41 -10.69
CA ALA A 152 6.31 2.61 -10.24
C ALA A 152 5.42 1.39 -10.51
N ASN A 153 5.75 0.55 -11.52
CA ASN A 153 5.08 -0.73 -11.73
C ASN A 153 5.23 -1.70 -10.55
N ILE A 154 6.30 -1.60 -9.75
CA ILE A 154 6.47 -2.41 -8.54
C ILE A 154 5.33 -2.15 -7.55
N LEU A 155 4.94 -0.87 -7.39
CA LEU A 155 3.83 -0.50 -6.51
C LEU A 155 2.51 -1.06 -7.03
N LEU A 156 2.24 -0.94 -8.34
CA LEU A 156 1.02 -1.47 -8.96
C LEU A 156 0.95 -3.00 -8.89
N GLU A 157 2.03 -3.69 -9.27
CA GLU A 157 2.11 -5.15 -9.21
C GLU A 157 2.11 -5.65 -7.76
N GLY A 158 2.61 -4.83 -6.82
CA GLY A 158 2.60 -5.08 -5.39
C GLY A 158 1.23 -4.92 -4.76
N GLY A 159 0.32 -4.15 -5.35
CA GLY A 159 -0.99 -3.80 -4.77
C GLY A 159 -0.88 -2.69 -3.73
N VAL A 160 0.02 -1.73 -3.94
CA VAL A 160 0.15 -0.54 -3.08
C VAL A 160 -0.69 0.59 -3.66
N ASP A 161 -1.67 1.08 -2.89
CA ASP A 161 -2.67 2.07 -3.35
C ASP A 161 -2.30 3.51 -3.02
N PHE A 162 -1.49 3.72 -1.98
CA PHE A 162 -1.04 5.04 -1.56
C PHE A 162 0.38 4.98 -1.04
N VAL A 163 1.18 6.01 -1.36
CA VAL A 163 2.50 6.18 -0.77
C VAL A 163 2.68 7.58 -0.18
N THR A 164 3.25 7.66 1.04
CA THR A 164 3.82 8.94 1.47
C THR A 164 5.16 9.15 0.80
N THR A 165 5.41 10.38 0.34
CA THR A 165 6.71 10.84 -0.17
C THR A 165 7.33 11.88 0.77
N ALA A 166 6.79 12.06 1.97
CA ALA A 166 7.28 12.98 2.97
C ALA A 166 8.36 12.32 3.83
N ASN A 167 9.60 12.26 3.35
CA ASN A 167 10.73 11.65 4.04
C ASN A 167 12.06 12.33 3.70
N ASN A 168 13.15 11.96 4.38
CA ASN A 168 14.48 12.53 4.22
C ASN A 168 15.16 12.19 2.88
N HIS A 169 14.61 11.22 2.09
CA HIS A 169 15.11 10.83 0.76
C HIS A 169 14.34 11.47 -0.40
N THR A 170 13.29 12.23 -0.12
CA THR A 170 12.52 12.94 -1.15
C THR A 170 13.38 13.91 -1.97
N ASP A 171 14.33 14.59 -1.33
CA ASP A 171 15.20 15.59 -1.94
C ASP A 171 16.58 15.06 -2.35
N ASP A 172 16.81 13.75 -2.36
CA ASP A 172 18.10 13.14 -2.69
C ASP A 172 18.65 13.56 -4.06
N PHE A 173 17.77 13.80 -5.00
CA PHE A 173 18.10 14.23 -6.36
C PHE A 173 17.52 15.62 -6.68
N PHE A 174 17.53 16.50 -5.67
CA PHE A 174 17.11 17.90 -5.76
C PHE A 174 15.62 18.05 -6.15
N GLU A 175 15.21 19.28 -6.36
CA GLU A 175 13.84 19.59 -6.77
C GLU A 175 13.43 18.86 -8.05
N ALA A 176 14.37 18.65 -8.98
CA ALA A 176 14.07 17.97 -10.24
C ALA A 176 13.74 16.48 -10.05
N GLY A 177 14.47 15.77 -9.17
CA GLY A 177 14.18 14.37 -8.87
C GLY A 177 12.88 14.20 -8.09
N LYS A 178 12.60 15.12 -7.16
CA LYS A 178 11.35 15.19 -6.43
C LYS A 178 10.15 15.39 -7.38
N GLN A 179 10.26 16.35 -8.30
CA GLN A 179 9.22 16.61 -9.30
C GLN A 179 9.01 15.40 -10.22
N ASP A 180 10.10 14.77 -10.70
CA ASP A 180 10.01 13.55 -11.51
C ASP A 180 9.28 12.42 -10.77
N THR A 181 9.49 12.28 -9.45
CA THR A 181 8.80 11.30 -8.61
C THR A 181 7.29 11.54 -8.60
N TRP A 182 6.86 12.77 -8.35
CA TRP A 182 5.45 13.13 -8.34
C TRP A 182 4.80 12.96 -9.71
N GLU A 183 5.43 13.45 -10.78
CA GLU A 183 4.96 13.27 -12.17
C GLU A 183 4.85 11.78 -12.54
N THR A 184 5.78 10.95 -12.04
CA THR A 184 5.72 9.50 -12.24
C THR A 184 4.50 8.90 -11.53
N LEU A 185 4.31 9.20 -10.24
CA LEU A 185 3.17 8.68 -9.48
C LEU A 185 1.83 9.12 -10.10
N GLU A 186 1.73 10.37 -10.57
CA GLU A 186 0.57 10.87 -11.31
C GLU A 186 0.34 10.11 -12.63
N ALA A 187 1.41 9.88 -13.40
CA ALA A 187 1.32 9.15 -14.67
C ALA A 187 0.88 7.69 -14.51
N TYR A 188 1.23 7.08 -13.39
CA TYR A 188 0.84 5.71 -13.02
C TYR A 188 -0.46 5.66 -12.21
N HIS A 189 -1.10 6.80 -11.95
CA HIS A 189 -2.34 6.93 -11.16
C HIS A 189 -2.22 6.38 -9.75
N ILE A 190 -1.05 6.53 -9.11
CA ILE A 190 -0.81 6.16 -7.73
C ILE A 190 -0.98 7.39 -6.85
N PRO A 191 -1.98 7.44 -5.98
CA PRO A 191 -2.15 8.50 -4.99
C PRO A 191 -0.94 8.61 -4.06
N TYR A 192 -0.56 9.83 -3.71
CA TYR A 192 0.60 10.04 -2.86
C TYR A 192 0.47 11.30 -2.00
N GLY A 193 1.20 11.33 -0.88
CA GLY A 193 1.26 12.46 0.05
C GLY A 193 2.59 13.20 -0.03
N LYS A 194 2.53 14.53 -0.07
CA LYS A 194 3.69 15.42 0.00
C LYS A 194 3.93 15.92 1.42
N ASN A 195 5.16 16.40 1.64
CA ASN A 195 5.50 16.99 2.94
C ASN A 195 4.63 18.20 3.28
N ASP A 196 4.13 18.24 4.52
CA ASP A 196 3.24 19.31 5.05
C ASP A 196 1.94 19.47 4.25
N GLU A 197 1.44 18.43 3.59
CA GLU A 197 0.21 18.46 2.80
C GLU A 197 -0.87 17.57 3.45
N ALA A 198 -2.06 18.16 3.65
CA ALA A 198 -3.28 17.45 4.03
C ALA A 198 -4.18 17.29 2.82
N GLN A 199 -4.62 16.07 2.54
CA GLN A 199 -5.47 15.75 1.40
C GLN A 199 -6.52 14.70 1.73
N THR A 200 -7.58 14.64 0.95
CA THR A 200 -8.58 13.59 1.04
C THR A 200 -8.51 12.70 -0.20
N VAL A 201 -8.38 11.39 -0.01
CA VAL A 201 -8.49 10.38 -1.05
C VAL A 201 -9.74 9.54 -0.83
N THR A 202 -10.34 9.04 -1.92
CA THR A 202 -11.53 8.20 -1.83
C THR A 202 -11.16 6.78 -2.24
N THR A 203 -11.44 5.81 -1.37
CA THR A 203 -11.19 4.40 -1.63
C THR A 203 -12.20 3.80 -2.60
N PRO A 204 -11.97 2.59 -3.14
CA PRO A 204 -12.90 1.92 -4.06
C PRO A 204 -14.34 1.82 -3.55
N HIS A 205 -14.54 1.57 -2.25
CA HIS A 205 -15.88 1.50 -1.65
C HIS A 205 -16.37 2.83 -1.05
N GLY A 206 -15.71 3.93 -1.42
CA GLY A 206 -16.19 5.28 -1.14
C GLY A 206 -15.88 5.83 0.26
N LEU A 207 -14.93 5.22 1.00
CA LEU A 207 -14.40 5.81 2.23
C LEU A 207 -13.54 7.04 1.88
N ARG A 208 -13.73 8.14 2.60
CA ARG A 208 -12.95 9.37 2.43
C ARG A 208 -11.86 9.41 3.47
N LEU A 209 -10.64 9.01 3.08
CA LEU A 209 -9.47 9.06 3.93
C LEU A 209 -8.87 10.45 3.91
N GLY A 210 -8.80 11.11 5.06
CA GLY A 210 -7.99 12.31 5.26
C GLY A 210 -6.57 11.89 5.59
N ILE A 211 -5.59 12.29 4.79
CA ILE A 211 -4.20 11.91 5.00
C ILE A 211 -3.33 13.16 5.09
N TYR A 212 -2.61 13.30 6.20
CA TYR A 212 -1.60 14.34 6.40
C TYR A 212 -0.23 13.69 6.46
N CYS A 213 0.67 14.07 5.54
CA CYS A 213 2.02 13.53 5.46
C CYS A 213 3.03 14.62 5.85
N THR A 214 3.98 14.30 6.73
CA THR A 214 5.03 15.26 7.09
C THR A 214 6.30 14.61 7.61
N PHE A 215 7.41 15.29 7.38
CA PHE A 215 8.66 15.11 8.10
C PHE A 215 9.34 16.46 8.30
N SER A 216 10.22 16.59 9.26
CA SER A 216 10.95 17.84 9.48
C SER A 216 12.41 17.60 9.85
N SER A 217 13.31 18.08 9.01
CA SER A 217 14.75 18.11 9.29
C SER A 217 15.19 19.20 10.29
N ALA A 218 14.24 19.98 10.81
CA ALA A 218 14.53 21.02 11.80
C ALA A 218 14.91 20.46 13.17
N TYR A 219 14.57 19.19 13.44
CA TYR A 219 14.83 18.47 14.67
C TYR A 219 15.71 17.25 14.40
N GLY A 220 16.55 16.88 15.34
CA GLY A 220 17.48 15.75 15.17
C GLY A 220 16.80 14.38 15.13
N ASP A 221 15.54 14.29 15.54
CA ASP A 221 14.68 13.11 15.51
C ASP A 221 13.61 13.20 14.41
N PHE A 222 13.77 14.07 13.44
CA PHE A 222 12.84 14.34 12.33
C PHE A 222 11.36 14.51 12.70
N ARG A 223 11.07 14.76 14.00
CA ARG A 223 9.69 14.89 14.48
C ARG A 223 8.91 15.99 13.76
N PRO A 224 7.60 15.79 13.54
CA PRO A 224 6.73 16.79 12.93
C PRO A 224 6.56 18.05 13.79
N ASP A 225 6.18 19.14 13.15
CA ASP A 225 5.67 20.33 13.81
C ASP A 225 4.24 20.07 14.30
N LEU A 226 4.04 20.05 15.62
CA LEU A 226 2.75 19.71 16.21
C LEU A 226 1.65 20.70 15.82
N ASP A 227 1.95 22.01 15.77
CA ASP A 227 0.93 23.02 15.42
C ASP A 227 0.43 22.81 13.99
N LYS A 228 1.31 22.45 13.06
CA LYS A 228 0.93 22.11 11.68
C LYS A 228 0.09 20.83 11.63
N ALA A 229 0.46 19.80 12.36
CA ALA A 229 -0.28 18.56 12.42
C ALA A 229 -1.71 18.77 12.95
N LEU A 230 -1.85 19.53 14.04
CA LEU A 230 -3.15 19.84 14.60
C LEU A 230 -4.02 20.66 13.64
N ALA A 231 -3.43 21.64 12.93
CA ALA A 231 -4.14 22.43 11.92
C ALA A 231 -4.58 21.57 10.73
N ALA A 232 -3.75 20.61 10.30
CA ALA A 232 -4.08 19.66 9.24
C ALA A 232 -5.24 18.73 9.63
N ILE A 233 -5.26 18.23 10.87
CA ILE A 233 -6.35 17.40 11.39
C ILE A 233 -7.67 18.20 11.39
N GLU A 234 -7.64 19.45 11.85
CA GLU A 234 -8.82 20.32 11.81
C GLU A 234 -9.31 20.57 10.38
N GLN A 235 -8.39 20.80 9.44
CA GLN A 235 -8.71 20.94 8.02
C GLN A 235 -9.41 19.67 7.49
N LEU A 236 -8.83 18.50 7.71
CA LEU A 236 -9.35 17.22 7.22
C LEU A 236 -10.76 16.91 7.78
N LYS A 237 -11.01 17.23 9.04
CA LYS A 237 -12.36 17.17 9.63
C LYS A 237 -13.35 18.08 8.89
N ASN A 238 -12.95 19.33 8.63
CA ASN A 238 -13.79 20.30 7.93
C ASN A 238 -14.02 19.89 6.46
N ASP A 239 -13.07 19.21 5.84
CA ASP A 239 -13.18 18.64 4.50
C ASP A 239 -14.05 17.38 4.47
N GLY A 240 -14.49 16.90 5.65
CA GLY A 240 -15.40 15.76 5.82
C GLY A 240 -14.73 14.43 5.56
N ALA A 241 -13.49 14.25 6.01
CA ALA A 241 -12.85 12.93 6.04
C ALA A 241 -13.62 11.98 6.98
N ASP A 242 -13.78 10.72 6.56
CA ASP A 242 -14.43 9.68 7.35
C ASP A 242 -13.46 9.04 8.35
N TYR A 243 -12.15 9.06 8.02
CA TYR A 243 -11.05 8.51 8.82
C TYR A 243 -9.78 9.31 8.55
N ILE A 244 -9.07 9.74 9.60
CA ILE A 244 -7.92 10.64 9.49
C ILE A 244 -6.63 9.93 9.87
N ILE A 245 -5.69 9.89 8.93
CA ILE A 245 -4.36 9.28 9.06
C ILE A 245 -3.30 10.37 9.06
N CYS A 246 -2.46 10.40 10.09
CA CYS A 246 -1.24 11.21 10.09
C CYS A 246 -0.03 10.31 9.80
N ALA A 247 0.59 10.50 8.64
CA ALA A 247 1.77 9.78 8.21
C ALA A 247 3.03 10.57 8.54
N PHE A 248 3.82 10.08 9.50
CA PHE A 248 5.00 10.77 10.04
C PHE A 248 6.28 9.98 9.74
N HIS A 249 7.26 10.66 9.16
CA HIS A 249 8.61 10.14 8.99
C HIS A 249 9.50 10.76 10.07
N TRP A 250 9.77 10.00 11.14
CA TRP A 250 10.27 10.52 12.40
C TRP A 250 11.16 9.54 13.18
N GLY A 251 11.71 10.01 14.31
CA GLY A 251 12.44 9.18 15.23
C GLY A 251 13.94 9.10 14.92
N ILE A 252 14.59 8.13 15.48
CA ILE A 252 16.02 7.88 15.33
C ILE A 252 16.22 6.49 14.75
N GLU A 253 17.06 6.38 13.72
CA GLU A 253 17.35 5.11 13.05
C GLU A 253 17.80 4.05 14.06
N LEU A 254 17.28 2.82 13.86
CA LEU A 254 17.56 1.61 14.65
C LEU A 254 17.18 1.69 16.14
N HIS A 255 16.49 2.75 16.58
CA HIS A 255 15.88 2.77 17.91
C HIS A 255 14.60 1.94 17.89
N VAL A 256 14.57 0.83 18.63
CA VAL A 256 13.41 -0.07 18.73
C VAL A 256 12.29 0.47 19.62
N ARG A 257 12.46 1.66 20.18
CA ARG A 257 11.46 2.37 20.97
C ARG A 257 11.34 3.80 20.49
N PRO A 258 10.10 4.30 20.38
CA PRO A 258 9.90 5.70 20.01
C PRO A 258 10.46 6.65 21.07
N GLU A 259 10.97 7.78 20.65
CA GLU A 259 11.33 8.89 21.53
C GLU A 259 10.07 9.44 22.21
N GLN A 260 10.22 9.95 23.44
CA GLN A 260 9.08 10.53 24.17
C GLN A 260 8.38 11.65 23.38
N SER A 261 9.14 12.42 22.59
CA SER A 261 8.59 13.45 21.71
C SER A 261 7.65 12.88 20.63
N ALA A 262 7.93 11.71 20.10
CA ALA A 262 7.06 11.02 19.14
C ALA A 262 5.77 10.53 19.82
N VAL A 263 5.88 9.97 21.01
CA VAL A 263 4.73 9.57 21.84
C VAL A 263 3.82 10.76 22.14
N ASP A 264 4.41 11.87 22.63
CA ASP A 264 3.64 13.06 22.98
C ASP A 264 2.91 13.66 21.77
N ILE A 265 3.55 13.68 20.58
CA ILE A 265 2.95 14.17 19.35
C ILE A 265 1.85 13.23 18.87
N ALA A 266 2.10 11.90 18.88
CA ALA A 266 1.09 10.92 18.49
C ALA A 266 -0.19 11.06 19.33
N HIS A 267 -0.04 11.08 20.65
CA HIS A 267 -1.15 11.24 21.59
C HIS A 267 -1.91 12.55 21.35
N ALA A 268 -1.20 13.67 21.16
CA ALA A 268 -1.82 14.96 20.89
C ALA A 268 -2.62 14.97 19.57
N CYS A 269 -2.13 14.28 18.52
CA CYS A 269 -2.84 14.14 17.24
C CYS A 269 -4.08 13.28 17.39
N ILE A 270 -4.02 12.15 18.10
CA ILE A 270 -5.21 11.32 18.39
C ILE A 270 -6.23 12.11 19.20
N ASP A 271 -5.80 12.79 20.26
CA ASP A 271 -6.68 13.65 21.10
C ASP A 271 -7.32 14.79 20.27
N ALA A 272 -6.67 15.26 19.22
CA ALA A 272 -7.21 16.24 18.28
C ALA A 272 -8.16 15.63 17.26
N GLY A 273 -8.24 14.30 17.17
CA GLY A 273 -9.17 13.54 16.34
C GLY A 273 -8.58 12.96 15.07
N ALA A 274 -7.28 12.69 15.04
CA ALA A 274 -6.74 11.70 14.14
C ALA A 274 -7.17 10.31 14.62
N ASP A 275 -7.46 9.41 13.68
CA ASP A 275 -7.85 8.03 13.97
C ASP A 275 -6.64 7.10 13.95
N MET A 276 -5.59 7.49 13.21
CA MET A 276 -4.38 6.70 13.06
C MET A 276 -3.13 7.56 12.91
N ILE A 277 -2.04 7.08 13.51
CA ILE A 277 -0.68 7.54 13.26
C ILE A 277 0.07 6.42 12.54
N TYR A 278 0.63 6.73 11.37
CA TYR A 278 1.46 5.82 10.59
C TYR A 278 2.89 6.37 10.53
N GLY A 279 3.81 5.69 11.26
CA GLY A 279 5.20 6.10 11.41
C GLY A 279 6.16 5.30 10.51
N SER A 280 7.22 5.98 10.07
CA SER A 280 8.33 5.46 9.27
C SER A 280 9.65 6.13 9.66
N HIS A 281 10.80 5.74 9.11
CA HIS A 281 12.15 6.22 9.32
C HIS A 281 13.04 5.38 10.25
N PRO A 282 12.63 4.85 11.42
CA PRO A 282 13.57 4.15 12.29
C PRO A 282 14.21 2.90 11.67
N HIS A 283 13.76 2.45 10.50
CA HIS A 283 14.26 1.25 9.80
C HIS A 283 14.26 -0.04 10.65
N CYS A 284 13.52 -0.02 11.75
CA CYS A 284 13.25 -1.17 12.62
C CYS A 284 11.81 -1.09 13.13
N LEU A 285 11.27 -2.23 13.56
CA LEU A 285 9.95 -2.27 14.18
C LEU A 285 9.96 -1.54 15.51
N GLN A 286 8.94 -0.72 15.72
CA GLN A 286 8.61 -0.08 16.99
C GLN A 286 7.21 -0.50 17.44
N PRO A 287 6.82 -0.25 18.70
CA PRO A 287 5.52 -0.65 19.22
C PRO A 287 4.33 -0.15 18.40
N VAL A 288 3.25 -0.94 18.49
CA VAL A 288 1.91 -0.54 18.09
C VAL A 288 1.13 -0.26 19.35
N GLU A 289 0.42 0.87 19.40
CA GLU A 289 -0.32 1.33 20.56
C GLU A 289 -1.78 1.65 20.19
N GLU A 290 -2.72 1.20 21.00
CA GLU A 290 -4.10 1.70 21.01
C GLU A 290 -4.22 2.80 22.05
N TYR A 291 -4.55 4.02 21.64
CA TYR A 291 -4.67 5.18 22.51
C TYR A 291 -5.95 5.95 22.23
N HIS A 292 -6.81 6.11 23.24
CA HIS A 292 -8.08 6.84 23.18
C HIS A 292 -8.98 6.52 21.96
N GLY A 293 -8.92 5.28 21.48
CA GLY A 293 -9.68 4.81 20.32
C GLY A 293 -8.99 5.04 18.99
N GLY A 294 -7.79 5.60 18.98
CA GLY A 294 -6.91 5.67 17.81
C GLY A 294 -5.85 4.58 17.82
N LEU A 295 -5.28 4.28 16.66
CA LEU A 295 -4.22 3.30 16.47
C LEU A 295 -2.91 4.01 16.09
N ILE A 296 -1.82 3.70 16.79
CA ILE A 296 -0.51 4.30 16.57
C ILE A 296 0.47 3.22 16.15
N LEU A 297 0.97 3.33 14.93
CA LEU A 297 2.05 2.52 14.40
C LEU A 297 3.31 3.39 14.42
N TYR A 298 4.17 3.24 15.44
CA TYR A 298 5.35 4.12 15.58
C TYR A 298 6.38 3.91 14.48
N SER A 299 6.65 2.66 14.08
CA SER A 299 7.44 2.30 12.91
C SER A 299 7.20 0.86 12.47
N MET A 300 7.01 0.67 11.17
CA MET A 300 6.89 -0.66 10.57
C MET A 300 8.23 -1.20 10.04
N GLY A 301 9.34 -0.47 10.25
CA GLY A 301 10.65 -0.85 9.74
C GLY A 301 10.74 -0.81 8.22
N ASN A 302 11.78 -1.40 7.69
CA ASN A 302 11.94 -1.58 6.25
C ASN A 302 10.97 -2.63 5.73
N PHE A 303 10.36 -2.44 4.55
CA PHE A 303 9.54 -3.48 3.93
C PHE A 303 10.20 -4.04 2.67
N CYS A 304 10.11 -3.36 1.54
CA CYS A 304 10.90 -3.69 0.36
C CYS A 304 12.11 -2.76 0.31
N PHE A 305 13.23 -3.21 0.91
CA PHE A 305 14.36 -2.34 1.18
C PHE A 305 15.56 -2.68 0.29
N GLY A 306 15.72 -1.93 -0.81
CA GLY A 306 16.90 -1.99 -1.67
C GLY A 306 18.11 -1.24 -1.14
N GLY A 307 17.95 -0.41 -0.11
CA GLY A 307 18.96 0.50 0.41
C GLY A 307 20.27 -0.18 0.80
N HIS A 308 20.20 -1.38 1.38
CA HIS A 308 21.37 -2.15 1.77
C HIS A 308 21.20 -3.65 1.49
N THR A 309 22.31 -4.32 1.10
CA THR A 309 22.32 -5.77 0.90
C THR A 309 22.29 -6.56 2.21
N GLU A 310 22.66 -5.94 3.31
CA GLU A 310 22.71 -6.48 4.66
C GLU A 310 22.07 -5.48 5.62
N PRO A 311 20.72 -5.32 5.62
CA PRO A 311 20.05 -4.37 6.52
C PRO A 311 20.29 -4.75 7.99
N SER A 312 20.51 -3.73 8.82
CA SER A 312 20.85 -3.91 10.25
C SER A 312 19.73 -4.57 11.05
N ASP A 313 18.48 -4.29 10.69
CA ASP A 313 17.30 -4.95 11.24
C ASP A 313 16.55 -5.68 10.12
N PRO A 314 16.38 -7.02 10.21
CA PRO A 314 15.63 -7.79 9.22
C PRO A 314 14.12 -7.75 9.45
N ASP A 315 13.68 -7.30 10.62
CA ASP A 315 12.28 -7.44 11.02
C ASP A 315 11.43 -6.30 10.46
N THR A 316 10.32 -6.68 9.88
CA THR A 316 9.26 -5.81 9.41
C THR A 316 7.91 -6.46 9.66
N ALA A 317 6.82 -5.76 9.34
CA ALA A 317 5.49 -6.34 9.47
C ALA A 317 4.53 -5.76 8.43
N ILE A 318 3.47 -6.53 8.15
CA ILE A 318 2.24 -6.02 7.60
C ILE A 318 1.26 -5.85 8.76
N VAL A 319 0.69 -4.67 8.90
CA VAL A 319 -0.41 -4.44 9.84
C VAL A 319 -1.70 -4.42 9.05
N GLU A 320 -2.52 -5.45 9.26
CA GLU A 320 -3.84 -5.57 8.69
C GLU A 320 -4.84 -4.98 9.67
N VAL A 321 -5.57 -3.95 9.27
CA VAL A 321 -6.56 -3.24 10.08
C VAL A 321 -7.95 -3.49 9.53
N THR A 322 -8.85 -3.99 10.36
CA THR A 322 -10.26 -4.09 10.02
C THR A 322 -10.93 -2.74 10.24
N MET A 323 -11.40 -2.13 9.16
CA MET A 323 -12.20 -0.92 9.20
C MET A 323 -13.67 -1.26 9.22
N LYS A 324 -14.46 -0.53 10.01
CA LYS A 324 -15.90 -0.68 10.12
C LYS A 324 -16.58 0.63 9.76
N ARG A 325 -17.51 0.57 8.82
CA ARG A 325 -18.48 1.65 8.57
C ARG A 325 -19.83 1.25 9.15
N ASP A 326 -20.25 1.92 10.22
CA ASP A 326 -21.53 1.66 10.86
C ASP A 326 -22.70 2.16 10.02
N VAL A 327 -23.90 1.74 10.37
CA VAL A 327 -25.15 2.10 9.65
C VAL A 327 -25.45 3.60 9.65
N ASP A 328 -24.90 4.36 10.56
CA ASP A 328 -24.99 5.82 10.60
C ASP A 328 -23.91 6.53 9.78
N GLY A 329 -23.01 5.76 9.14
CA GLY A 329 -21.92 6.27 8.34
C GLY A 329 -20.62 6.51 9.11
N THR A 330 -20.60 6.33 10.42
CA THR A 330 -19.37 6.49 11.23
C THR A 330 -18.35 5.41 10.85
N VAL A 331 -17.11 5.81 10.59
CA VAL A 331 -16.00 4.92 10.26
C VAL A 331 -15.03 4.84 11.43
N THR A 332 -14.68 3.62 11.84
CA THR A 332 -13.72 3.34 12.91
C THR A 332 -12.88 2.12 12.51
N HIS A 333 -11.76 1.88 13.16
CA HIS A 333 -11.12 0.56 13.09
C HIS A 333 -11.76 -0.37 14.15
N ASP A 334 -11.92 -1.64 13.78
CA ASP A 334 -12.54 -2.71 14.61
C ASP A 334 -11.51 -3.80 14.96
N GLY A 335 -10.27 -3.37 15.23
CA GLY A 335 -9.15 -4.23 15.54
C GLY A 335 -8.12 -4.35 14.41
N TYR A 336 -7.01 -5.00 14.74
CA TYR A 336 -5.92 -5.22 13.80
C TYR A 336 -5.25 -6.59 14.00
N ARG A 337 -4.57 -7.03 12.96
CA ARG A 337 -3.75 -8.25 12.96
C ARG A 337 -2.33 -7.92 12.51
N LEU A 338 -1.35 -8.47 13.21
CA LEU A 338 0.06 -8.32 12.90
C LEU A 338 0.54 -9.54 12.10
N ILE A 339 1.25 -9.29 11.02
CA ILE A 339 1.90 -10.32 10.21
C ILE A 339 3.39 -10.01 10.21
N PRO A 340 4.15 -10.55 11.17
CA PRO A 340 5.59 -10.36 11.26
C PRO A 340 6.28 -10.94 10.03
N CYS A 341 7.16 -10.14 9.43
CA CYS A 341 7.87 -10.47 8.20
C CYS A 341 9.38 -10.23 8.35
N CYS A 342 10.14 -10.89 7.50
CA CYS A 342 11.51 -10.52 7.19
C CYS A 342 11.54 -9.67 5.92
N VAL A 343 12.43 -8.70 5.82
CA VAL A 343 12.67 -7.91 4.59
C VAL A 343 13.20 -8.74 3.41
N SER A 344 13.57 -10.00 3.67
CA SER A 344 14.15 -10.93 2.70
C SER A 344 13.53 -12.31 2.83
N SER A 345 13.44 -13.05 1.73
CA SER A 345 12.97 -14.45 1.77
C SER A 345 14.03 -15.42 2.30
N ARG A 346 15.32 -15.07 2.24
CA ARG A 346 16.42 -15.98 2.54
C ARG A 346 16.57 -16.37 4.00
N PRO A 347 16.52 -15.43 4.98
CA PRO A 347 16.60 -15.81 6.39
C PRO A 347 15.42 -16.63 6.90
N VAL A 348 14.31 -16.65 6.14
CA VAL A 348 13.11 -17.45 6.47
C VAL A 348 13.23 -18.88 5.93
N LEU A 349 13.95 -19.05 4.80
CA LEU A 349 14.05 -20.33 4.06
C LEU A 349 15.33 -21.09 4.34
N GLU A 350 16.36 -20.45 4.88
CA GLU A 350 17.67 -21.03 5.12
C GLU A 350 18.05 -20.85 6.60
N ASP A 351 18.55 -21.90 7.26
CA ASP A 351 19.22 -21.84 8.57
C ASP A 351 20.54 -21.05 8.40
N TYR A 352 20.46 -19.72 8.50
CA TYR A 352 21.56 -18.84 8.12
C TYR A 352 22.38 -18.39 9.33
N TRP A 353 23.66 -18.71 9.30
CA TRP A 353 24.67 -18.26 10.24
C TRP A 353 25.35 -16.99 9.74
N GLY A 354 24.97 -15.84 10.26
CA GLY A 354 25.85 -14.67 10.37
C GLY A 354 25.67 -13.52 9.40
N TYR A 355 25.14 -13.68 8.18
CA TYR A 355 24.94 -12.55 7.27
C TYR A 355 23.62 -12.70 6.53
N MET A 356 22.69 -11.77 6.78
CA MET A 356 21.49 -11.70 6.00
C MET A 356 21.78 -11.09 4.63
N TYR A 357 21.77 -11.90 3.60
CA TYR A 357 21.85 -11.38 2.23
C TYR A 357 20.45 -11.07 1.74
N ASN A 358 20.11 -9.77 1.70
CA ASN A 358 18.81 -9.30 1.27
C ASN A 358 18.54 -9.66 -0.20
N ASP A 359 17.40 -10.29 -0.47
CA ASP A 359 16.91 -10.54 -1.82
C ASP A 359 15.71 -9.66 -2.17
N TYR A 360 15.40 -8.68 -1.29
CA TYR A 360 14.39 -7.64 -1.49
C TYR A 360 12.95 -8.16 -1.65
N ARG A 361 12.67 -9.32 -1.05
CA ARG A 361 11.34 -9.93 -1.03
C ARG A 361 10.85 -10.09 0.40
N PRO A 362 10.09 -9.13 0.93
CA PRO A 362 9.43 -9.28 2.22
C PRO A 362 8.71 -10.63 2.30
N THR A 363 8.94 -11.35 3.39
CA THR A 363 8.41 -12.71 3.54
C THR A 363 7.93 -12.91 4.97
N PRO A 364 6.68 -13.37 5.20
CA PRO A 364 6.18 -13.66 6.53
C PRO A 364 7.04 -14.68 7.27
N TYR A 365 7.31 -14.43 8.54
CA TYR A 365 7.93 -15.42 9.40
C TYR A 365 6.96 -16.58 9.68
N VAL A 366 7.53 -17.76 9.90
CA VAL A 366 6.74 -18.91 10.35
C VAL A 366 6.40 -18.72 11.83
N GLU A 367 5.11 -18.80 12.16
CA GLU A 367 4.61 -18.66 13.53
C GLU A 367 5.28 -19.66 14.49
N GLY A 368 5.65 -19.16 15.68
CA GLY A 368 6.33 -19.94 16.72
C GLY A 368 7.84 -20.13 16.48
N THR A 369 8.42 -19.44 15.50
CA THR A 369 9.87 -19.36 15.36
C THR A 369 10.44 -18.23 16.21
N GLU A 370 11.72 -18.33 16.58
CA GLU A 370 12.42 -17.28 17.34
C GLU A 370 12.38 -15.92 16.62
N ALA A 371 12.46 -15.91 15.29
CA ALA A 371 12.39 -14.71 14.50
C ALA A 371 11.00 -14.07 14.53
N TYR A 372 9.95 -14.90 14.46
CA TYR A 372 8.57 -14.46 14.61
C TYR A 372 8.33 -13.83 15.99
N ASP A 373 8.73 -14.53 17.08
CA ASP A 373 8.58 -14.05 18.44
C ASP A 373 9.39 -12.78 18.70
N ARG A 374 10.60 -12.66 18.12
CA ARG A 374 11.41 -11.45 18.19
C ARG A 374 10.70 -10.26 17.55
N ALA A 375 10.18 -10.41 16.34
CA ALA A 375 9.48 -9.35 15.65
C ALA A 375 8.21 -8.92 16.41
N LEU A 376 7.43 -9.86 16.92
CA LEU A 376 6.27 -9.57 17.77
C LEU A 376 6.67 -8.81 19.03
N SER A 377 7.77 -9.19 19.69
CA SER A 377 8.21 -8.52 20.91
C SER A 377 8.63 -7.07 20.71
N LYS A 378 9.08 -6.69 19.50
CA LYS A 378 9.32 -5.29 19.14
C LYS A 378 8.00 -4.53 19.02
N ILE A 379 6.99 -5.15 18.41
CA ILE A 379 5.68 -4.54 18.17
C ILE A 379 4.86 -4.40 19.47
N ASP A 380 4.93 -5.38 20.39
CA ASP A 380 4.25 -5.29 21.68
C ASP A 380 5.05 -4.51 22.76
N GLY A 381 6.25 -4.01 22.39
CA GLY A 381 7.11 -3.23 23.27
C GLY A 381 7.84 -4.04 24.35
N SER A 382 7.73 -5.37 24.37
CA SER A 382 8.38 -6.24 25.35
C SER A 382 9.85 -6.55 25.01
N TYR A 383 10.31 -6.22 23.82
CA TYR A 383 11.68 -6.47 23.38
C TYR A 383 12.70 -5.79 24.29
N THR A 384 13.59 -6.62 24.86
CA THR A 384 14.64 -6.16 25.81
C THR A 384 16.03 -6.10 25.17
N GLY A 385 16.20 -6.68 24.00
CA GLY A 385 17.41 -6.54 23.20
C GLY A 385 17.36 -5.21 22.45
N GLY A 386 18.45 -4.83 21.86
CA GLY A 386 18.46 -3.82 20.90
C GLY A 386 19.16 -2.56 21.20
N ASN A 387 19.08 -1.72 20.23
CA ASN A 387 19.89 -0.57 20.00
C ASN A 387 19.74 0.42 21.13
N SER A 388 20.70 0.42 22.04
CA SER A 388 20.99 1.56 22.89
C SER A 388 21.69 2.62 22.02
N GLU A 389 21.75 3.88 22.47
CA GLU A 389 22.58 4.90 21.82
C GLU A 389 24.05 4.43 21.59
N ALA A 390 24.54 3.50 22.44
CA ALA A 390 25.86 2.91 22.29
C ALA A 390 25.95 1.94 21.09
N ASP A 391 24.89 1.21 20.77
CA ASP A 391 24.86 0.28 19.64
C ASP A 391 24.75 1.04 18.32
N TYR A 392 23.98 2.14 18.30
CA TYR A 392 23.88 3.03 17.15
C TYR A 392 25.23 3.73 16.83
N SER A 393 25.94 4.24 17.82
CA SER A 393 27.25 4.86 17.62
C SER A 393 28.30 3.86 17.12
N SER A 394 28.28 2.62 17.61
CA SER A 394 29.21 1.56 17.17
C SER A 394 28.93 1.12 15.74
N TRP A 395 27.66 1.14 15.32
CA TRP A 395 27.29 0.81 13.94
C TRP A 395 27.74 1.90 12.97
N HIS A 396 27.52 3.18 13.27
CA HIS A 396 27.99 4.32 12.46
C HIS A 396 29.52 4.38 12.35
N GLU A 397 30.25 4.05 13.43
CA GLU A 397 31.72 3.98 13.42
C GLU A 397 32.25 2.84 12.54
N SER A 398 31.44 1.77 12.34
CA SER A 398 31.86 0.62 11.53
C SER A 398 31.43 0.71 10.06
N HIS A 399 30.45 1.55 9.70
CA HIS A 399 29.82 1.58 8.37
C HIS A 399 29.70 3.01 7.78
N GLY A 400 30.15 4.03 8.46
CA GLY A 400 30.16 5.46 8.07
C GLY A 400 31.32 5.88 7.18
#